data_d65a785498c8df57464013f28f07ecdb
#
_entry.id   d65a785498c8df57464013f28f07ecdb
#
_cell.length_a   1.000
_cell.length_b   1.000
_cell.length_c   1.000
_cell.angle_alpha   90.00
_cell.angle_beta   90.00
_cell.angle_gamma   90.00
#
_symmetry.space_group_name_H-M   'P 1'
#
loop_
_entity.id
_entity.type
_entity.pdbx_description
1 polymer ?
#
loop_
_entity_poly.entity_id
_entity_poly.type
_entity_poly.pdbx_seq_one_letter_code
_entity_poly.pdbx_strand_id
1 'polypeptide(L)'
;MRIHSGAGRPMTVVLGADLGTSGLKLAALDLDGAVVAEAEVGYPVDRPRPGWAQTQVAVWLRALDDALAAVAGTLGDRPVAALGLSGQMHGAVLVDRSGAALAPALLWPDQRATGELQRWRELPGPDRAALANPLAAGMTGPLLAWLGVHHPELVARAATVLLPKDAVRAALVPDADPAVTDRSDASATLLWDVPGDRWSAAATVAAGADPALLPAVVPGSTVVGVAPVLGGGVPVVVGGADTPLALLAAGTTTGVQVNLGSGAQVIRPQVSPQPAVDPAVHCYADAEDGWYAMAALQNAGTAWAWVREVLGLDWPAFAASLATTRPGAGGVVFSPFLTGERGGVAGPADRGGWTGLSADTTRADLARAALEGVACAVAAALDLLGPGAGGPVVLTGGGARDTGVQQLLADVVARPVQHVQVRSASAAGAAVLAARGVGLDLVPARAAGPVVEPGRAEESGAVRARWAAARG
;
A
#
# COMPACT_ATOMS: atom_id res chain seq x y z
N MET A 1 -36.92 -45.50 -2.90
CA MET A 1 -36.44 -44.27 -2.27
C MET A 1 -34.91 -44.34 -2.25
N ARG A 2 -34.25 -43.80 -3.30
CA ARG A 2 -32.78 -43.78 -3.41
C ARG A 2 -32.34 -42.38 -2.94
N ILE A 3 -31.72 -42.29 -1.78
CA ILE A 3 -31.06 -41.11 -1.30
C ILE A 3 -29.74 -40.99 -2.07
N HIS A 4 -29.66 -40.11 -3.05
CA HIS A 4 -28.39 -39.70 -3.63
C HIS A 4 -27.74 -38.73 -2.64
N SER A 5 -26.81 -39.23 -1.83
CA SER A 5 -25.80 -38.42 -1.16
C SER A 5 -24.87 -37.92 -2.27
N GLY A 6 -25.16 -36.76 -2.80
CA GLY A 6 -24.19 -36.00 -3.59
C GLY A 6 -23.07 -35.59 -2.64
N ALA A 7 -21.96 -36.32 -2.63
CA ALA A 7 -20.71 -35.82 -2.14
C ALA A 7 -20.39 -34.57 -2.97
N GLY A 8 -20.61 -33.37 -2.40
CA GLY A 8 -20.29 -32.12 -3.06
C GLY A 8 -18.82 -32.18 -3.48
N ARG A 9 -18.54 -31.85 -4.76
CA ARG A 9 -17.15 -31.63 -5.21
C ARG A 9 -16.49 -30.68 -4.20
N PRO A 10 -15.28 -30.97 -3.72
CA PRO A 10 -14.58 -30.03 -2.83
C PRO A 10 -14.50 -28.67 -3.54
N MET A 11 -14.97 -27.62 -2.84
CA MET A 11 -15.00 -26.27 -3.43
C MET A 11 -13.59 -25.81 -3.72
N THR A 12 -13.33 -25.49 -4.99
CA THR A 12 -12.06 -24.95 -5.47
C THR A 12 -11.77 -23.62 -4.77
N VAL A 13 -10.51 -23.39 -4.44
CA VAL A 13 -10.04 -22.13 -3.86
C VAL A 13 -8.97 -21.48 -4.73
N VAL A 14 -8.83 -20.17 -4.60
CA VAL A 14 -7.75 -19.38 -5.18
C VAL A 14 -6.95 -18.77 -4.05
N LEU A 15 -5.63 -18.84 -4.12
CA LEU A 15 -4.74 -18.28 -3.13
C LEU A 15 -4.26 -16.90 -3.55
N GLY A 16 -4.20 -15.99 -2.59
CA GLY A 16 -3.49 -14.72 -2.73
C GLY A 16 -2.55 -14.54 -1.53
N ALA A 17 -1.31 -14.19 -1.81
CA ALA A 17 -0.31 -13.87 -0.79
C ALA A 17 0.12 -12.42 -0.91
N ASP A 18 0.13 -11.69 0.19
CA ASP A 18 0.54 -10.28 0.28
C ASP A 18 1.81 -10.16 1.09
N LEU A 19 2.88 -9.76 0.43
CA LEU A 19 4.21 -9.56 0.99
C LEU A 19 4.34 -8.14 1.56
N GLY A 20 3.90 -7.93 2.79
CA GLY A 20 4.03 -6.65 3.48
C GLY A 20 5.46 -6.35 3.96
N THR A 21 5.66 -5.20 4.59
CA THR A 21 6.99 -4.81 5.11
C THR A 21 7.44 -5.68 6.30
N SER A 22 6.54 -6.04 7.19
CA SER A 22 6.84 -6.73 8.45
C SER A 22 6.15 -8.08 8.60
N GLY A 23 5.49 -8.57 7.56
CA GLY A 23 4.78 -9.84 7.58
C GLY A 23 4.14 -10.16 6.25
N LEU A 24 3.89 -11.44 6.03
CA LEU A 24 3.17 -11.99 4.89
C LEU A 24 1.76 -12.39 5.32
N LYS A 25 0.76 -12.02 4.51
CA LYS A 25 -0.62 -12.48 4.66
C LYS A 25 -0.98 -13.40 3.52
N LEU A 26 -1.50 -14.56 3.83
CA LEU A 26 -2.06 -15.50 2.87
C LEU A 26 -3.57 -15.59 3.07
N ALA A 27 -4.33 -15.50 2.00
CA ALA A 27 -5.77 -15.72 2.00
C ALA A 27 -6.16 -16.75 0.94
N ALA A 28 -7.00 -17.69 1.33
CA ALA A 28 -7.65 -18.62 0.42
C ALA A 28 -9.11 -18.20 0.25
N LEU A 29 -9.51 -17.90 -0.98
CA LEU A 29 -10.87 -17.49 -1.31
C LEU A 29 -11.56 -18.64 -2.08
N ASP A 30 -12.81 -18.92 -1.73
CA ASP A 30 -13.68 -19.72 -2.59
C ASP A 30 -14.17 -18.89 -3.79
N LEU A 31 -14.83 -19.53 -4.75
CA LEU A 31 -15.31 -18.85 -5.96
C LEU A 31 -16.49 -17.91 -5.71
N ASP A 32 -17.12 -17.99 -4.52
CA ASP A 32 -18.13 -17.02 -4.08
C ASP A 32 -17.49 -15.77 -3.43
N GLY A 33 -16.15 -15.74 -3.35
CA GLY A 33 -15.36 -14.63 -2.85
C GLY A 33 -15.17 -14.59 -1.34
N ALA A 34 -15.63 -15.62 -0.62
CA ALA A 34 -15.43 -15.69 0.83
C ALA A 34 -14.01 -16.17 1.17
N VAL A 35 -13.38 -15.51 2.15
CA VAL A 35 -12.10 -15.97 2.71
C VAL A 35 -12.38 -17.20 3.59
N VAL A 36 -12.03 -18.37 3.11
CA VAL A 36 -12.26 -19.66 3.78
C VAL A 36 -11.10 -20.09 4.69
N ALA A 37 -9.90 -19.57 4.43
CA ALA A 37 -8.74 -19.71 5.31
C ALA A 37 -7.82 -18.50 5.14
N GLU A 38 -7.14 -18.10 6.20
CA GLU A 38 -6.11 -17.07 6.16
C GLU A 38 -5.03 -17.32 7.20
N ALA A 39 -3.82 -16.85 6.91
CA ALA A 39 -2.70 -16.88 7.84
C ALA A 39 -1.90 -15.57 7.74
N GLU A 40 -1.29 -15.16 8.84
CA GLU A 40 -0.35 -14.04 8.88
C GLU A 40 0.93 -14.50 9.57
N VAL A 41 2.06 -14.29 8.92
CA VAL A 41 3.39 -14.66 9.42
C VAL A 41 4.25 -13.41 9.47
N GLY A 42 4.61 -13.00 10.68
CA GLY A 42 5.49 -11.85 10.89
C GLY A 42 6.96 -12.21 10.63
N TYR A 43 7.74 -11.23 10.17
CA TYR A 43 9.19 -11.33 10.04
C TYR A 43 9.88 -9.99 10.33
N PRO A 44 11.14 -10.03 10.83
CA PRO A 44 11.89 -8.81 11.09
C PRO A 44 12.39 -8.17 9.78
N VAL A 45 12.49 -6.84 9.79
CA VAL A 45 13.28 -6.07 8.84
C VAL A 45 14.68 -5.89 9.42
N ASP A 46 15.71 -6.28 8.67
CA ASP A 46 17.10 -6.04 9.04
C ASP A 46 17.45 -4.56 8.84
N ARG A 47 18.02 -3.94 9.88
CA ARG A 47 18.42 -2.54 9.92
C ARG A 47 19.89 -2.41 10.34
N PRO A 48 20.85 -2.77 9.46
CA PRO A 48 22.26 -2.86 9.84
C PRO A 48 22.89 -1.50 10.17
N ARG A 49 22.26 -0.40 9.74
CA ARG A 49 22.65 0.99 10.04
C ARG A 49 21.41 1.88 10.18
N PRO A 50 21.48 3.02 10.87
CA PRO A 50 20.39 3.99 10.86
C PRO A 50 19.98 4.38 9.45
N GLY A 51 18.67 4.35 9.17
CA GLY A 51 18.10 4.63 7.85
C GLY A 51 18.19 3.50 6.84
N TRP A 52 18.83 2.37 7.13
CA TRP A 52 18.86 1.20 6.25
C TRP A 52 17.72 0.25 6.57
N ALA A 53 17.16 -0.36 5.54
CA ALA A 53 16.10 -1.37 5.67
C ALA A 53 16.25 -2.41 4.56
N GLN A 54 16.51 -3.66 4.94
CA GLN A 54 16.74 -4.75 4.00
C GLN A 54 16.22 -6.07 4.54
N THR A 55 16.08 -7.08 3.67
CA THR A 55 15.70 -8.44 4.08
C THR A 55 16.22 -9.47 3.06
N GLN A 56 16.42 -10.71 3.51
CA GLN A 56 16.76 -11.81 2.61
C GLN A 56 15.49 -12.36 1.96
N VAL A 57 15.51 -12.64 0.65
CA VAL A 57 14.38 -13.28 -0.06
C VAL A 57 13.97 -14.60 0.60
N ALA A 58 14.93 -15.36 1.13
CA ALA A 58 14.67 -16.59 1.88
C ALA A 58 13.81 -16.40 3.13
N VAL A 59 13.78 -15.20 3.74
CA VAL A 59 12.87 -14.89 4.85
C VAL A 59 11.43 -14.87 4.36
N TRP A 60 11.18 -14.27 3.22
CA TRP A 60 9.86 -14.21 2.60
C TRP A 60 9.36 -15.57 2.14
N LEU A 61 10.24 -16.38 1.54
CA LEU A 61 9.89 -17.75 1.12
C LEU A 61 9.51 -18.62 2.31
N ARG A 62 10.26 -18.56 3.41
CA ARG A 62 9.89 -19.27 4.64
C ARG A 62 8.54 -18.79 5.19
N ALA A 63 8.30 -17.48 5.19
CA ALA A 63 7.02 -16.94 5.66
C ALA A 63 5.85 -17.41 4.79
N LEU A 64 6.05 -17.57 3.49
CA LEU A 64 5.04 -18.13 2.58
C LEU A 64 4.81 -19.61 2.88
N ASP A 65 5.87 -20.40 3.06
CA ASP A 65 5.77 -21.83 3.42
C ASP A 65 5.03 -22.02 4.75
N ASP A 66 5.38 -21.22 5.76
CA ASP A 66 4.72 -21.25 7.08
C ASP A 66 3.24 -20.87 6.97
N ALA A 67 2.90 -19.86 6.17
CA ALA A 67 1.51 -19.45 5.94
C ALA A 67 0.72 -20.52 5.19
N LEU A 68 1.31 -21.16 4.17
CA LEU A 68 0.70 -22.29 3.46
C LEU A 68 0.46 -23.48 4.40
N ALA A 69 1.43 -23.83 5.24
CA ALA A 69 1.30 -24.89 6.23
C ALA A 69 0.18 -24.59 7.23
N ALA A 70 0.05 -23.34 7.67
CA ALA A 70 -0.98 -22.92 8.62
C ALA A 70 -2.41 -23.07 8.07
N VAL A 71 -2.61 -22.84 6.76
CA VAL A 71 -3.95 -22.96 6.14
C VAL A 71 -4.26 -24.37 5.64
N ALA A 72 -3.26 -25.24 5.47
CA ALA A 72 -3.41 -26.58 4.88
C ALA A 72 -4.51 -27.43 5.56
N GLY A 73 -4.53 -27.46 6.89
CA GLY A 73 -5.53 -28.23 7.64
C GLY A 73 -6.96 -27.73 7.44
N THR A 74 -7.15 -26.42 7.31
CA THR A 74 -8.47 -25.81 7.04
C THR A 74 -8.92 -26.05 5.60
N LEU A 75 -7.97 -26.07 4.67
CA LEU A 75 -8.27 -26.30 3.25
C LEU A 75 -8.57 -27.78 2.98
N GLY A 76 -7.90 -28.72 3.69
CA GLY A 76 -8.04 -30.16 3.43
C GLY A 76 -7.75 -30.49 1.97
N ASP A 77 -8.61 -31.29 1.35
CA ASP A 77 -8.46 -31.74 -0.05
C ASP A 77 -9.04 -30.77 -1.10
N ARG A 78 -9.28 -29.50 -0.74
CA ARG A 78 -9.80 -28.52 -1.68
C ARG A 78 -8.77 -28.23 -2.78
N PRO A 79 -9.15 -28.34 -4.07
CA PRO A 79 -8.25 -27.98 -5.16
C PRO A 79 -7.88 -26.51 -5.11
N VAL A 80 -6.58 -26.19 -5.27
CA VAL A 80 -6.08 -24.84 -5.45
C VAL A 80 -5.96 -24.56 -6.94
N ALA A 81 -6.75 -23.61 -7.45
CA ALA A 81 -6.78 -23.30 -8.88
C ALA A 81 -5.57 -22.46 -9.33
N ALA A 82 -5.16 -21.48 -8.53
CA ALA A 82 -4.04 -20.58 -8.83
C ALA A 82 -3.53 -19.87 -7.57
N LEU A 83 -2.32 -19.31 -7.66
CA LEU A 83 -1.70 -18.45 -6.66
C LEU A 83 -1.36 -17.09 -7.29
N GLY A 84 -1.81 -16.00 -6.66
CA GLY A 84 -1.42 -14.64 -6.96
C GLY A 84 -0.54 -14.05 -5.86
N LEU A 85 0.37 -13.18 -6.25
CA LEU A 85 1.25 -12.46 -5.33
C LEU A 85 0.93 -10.98 -5.35
N SER A 86 0.84 -10.42 -4.17
CA SER A 86 0.85 -8.98 -3.87
C SER A 86 2.13 -8.66 -3.11
N GLY A 87 2.64 -7.45 -3.21
CA GLY A 87 3.78 -7.08 -2.39
C GLY A 87 3.92 -5.58 -2.17
N GLN A 88 4.68 -5.25 -1.13
CA GLN A 88 5.10 -3.89 -0.85
C GLN A 88 5.74 -3.27 -2.09
N MET A 89 5.31 -2.05 -2.40
CA MET A 89 5.83 -1.30 -3.55
C MET A 89 7.29 -0.90 -3.36
N HIS A 90 7.95 -0.55 -4.45
CA HIS A 90 9.32 -0.06 -4.45
C HIS A 90 10.35 -1.13 -4.02
N GLY A 91 11.54 -0.67 -3.56
CA GLY A 91 12.62 -1.58 -3.22
C GLY A 91 13.41 -2.04 -4.45
N ALA A 92 14.49 -2.82 -4.23
CA ALA A 92 15.30 -3.37 -5.29
C ALA A 92 15.89 -4.73 -4.88
N VAL A 93 15.73 -5.74 -5.73
CA VAL A 93 16.29 -7.07 -5.56
C VAL A 93 17.06 -7.43 -6.82
N LEU A 94 18.39 -7.53 -6.73
CA LEU A 94 19.21 -8.01 -7.84
C LEU A 94 19.14 -9.53 -7.88
N VAL A 95 18.76 -10.10 -9.02
CA VAL A 95 18.72 -11.55 -9.22
C VAL A 95 19.60 -11.98 -10.41
N ASP A 96 20.11 -13.18 -10.36
CA ASP A 96 20.82 -13.80 -11.47
C ASP A 96 19.84 -14.45 -12.49
N ARG A 97 20.38 -15.10 -13.51
CA ARG A 97 19.58 -15.77 -14.56
C ARG A 97 18.71 -16.93 -14.04
N SER A 98 19.02 -17.47 -12.88
CA SER A 98 18.21 -18.51 -12.24
C SER A 98 17.11 -17.94 -11.35
N GLY A 99 17.01 -16.60 -11.21
CA GLY A 99 16.10 -15.94 -10.30
C GLY A 99 16.61 -15.90 -8.84
N ALA A 100 17.82 -16.36 -8.57
CA ALA A 100 18.40 -16.33 -7.24
C ALA A 100 18.87 -14.91 -6.88
N ALA A 101 18.49 -14.44 -5.68
CA ALA A 101 18.88 -13.14 -5.18
C ALA A 101 20.41 -13.09 -4.90
N LEU A 102 21.09 -12.08 -5.46
CA LEU A 102 22.54 -11.88 -5.32
C LEU A 102 22.92 -11.20 -4.00
N ALA A 103 21.99 -10.52 -3.36
CA ALA A 103 22.17 -9.79 -2.11
C ALA A 103 20.82 -9.65 -1.39
N PRO A 104 20.79 -9.15 -0.13
CA PRO A 104 19.54 -8.78 0.51
C PRO A 104 18.75 -7.78 -0.34
N ALA A 105 17.43 -7.96 -0.37
CA ALA A 105 16.50 -6.99 -0.95
C ALA A 105 16.58 -5.66 -0.19
N LEU A 106 16.72 -4.55 -0.88
CA LEU A 106 16.61 -3.21 -0.31
C LEU A 106 15.13 -2.81 -0.32
N LEU A 107 14.62 -2.27 0.79
CA LEU A 107 13.19 -2.04 0.97
C LEU A 107 12.81 -0.56 0.82
N TRP A 108 11.53 -0.28 0.65
CA TRP A 108 11.01 1.08 0.47
C TRP A 108 11.33 2.08 1.62
N PRO A 109 11.49 1.68 2.90
CA PRO A 109 11.88 2.61 3.96
C PRO A 109 13.37 2.95 3.96
N ASP A 110 14.17 2.32 3.10
CA ASP A 110 15.61 2.51 3.06
C ASP A 110 15.99 3.91 2.58
N GLN A 111 16.88 4.56 3.31
CA GLN A 111 17.33 5.93 3.04
C GLN A 111 18.77 6.01 2.51
N ARG A 112 19.43 4.84 2.27
CA ARG A 112 20.84 4.83 1.84
C ARG A 112 21.09 5.55 0.52
N ALA A 113 20.08 5.55 -0.36
CA ALA A 113 20.15 6.19 -1.68
C ALA A 113 19.70 7.66 -1.69
N THR A 114 19.60 8.33 -0.53
CA THR A 114 19.18 9.75 -0.46
C THR A 114 20.12 10.66 -1.29
N GLY A 115 21.42 10.40 -1.30
CA GLY A 115 22.39 11.15 -2.10
C GLY A 115 22.17 11.00 -3.60
N GLU A 116 21.70 9.83 -4.03
CA GLU A 116 21.49 9.51 -5.45
C GLU A 116 20.29 10.27 -6.06
N LEU A 117 19.37 10.75 -5.22
CA LEU A 117 18.22 11.55 -5.69
C LEU A 117 18.62 12.80 -6.47
N GLN A 118 19.86 13.28 -6.30
CA GLN A 118 20.34 14.42 -7.06
C GLN A 118 20.35 14.14 -8.57
N ARG A 119 20.61 12.91 -9.00
CA ARG A 119 20.59 12.51 -10.41
C ARG A 119 19.19 12.70 -11.04
N TRP A 120 18.13 12.43 -10.26
CA TRP A 120 16.75 12.66 -10.69
C TRP A 120 16.37 14.14 -10.71
N ARG A 121 16.91 14.95 -9.78
CA ARG A 121 16.72 16.42 -9.79
C ARG A 121 17.39 17.08 -10.99
N GLU A 122 18.43 16.47 -11.51
CA GLU A 122 19.19 16.96 -12.68
C GLU A 122 18.59 16.50 -14.03
N LEU A 123 17.58 15.63 -14.02
CA LEU A 123 16.86 15.27 -15.23
C LEU A 123 16.26 16.52 -15.90
N PRO A 124 16.23 16.57 -17.26
CA PRO A 124 15.48 17.58 -17.97
C PRO A 124 14.04 17.67 -17.47
N GLY A 125 13.47 18.88 -17.40
CA GLY A 125 12.14 19.10 -16.85
C GLY A 125 11.05 18.17 -17.39
N PRO A 126 10.94 17.95 -18.71
CA PRO A 126 9.96 17.02 -19.28
C PRO A 126 10.16 15.56 -18.81
N ASP A 127 11.41 15.07 -18.76
CA ASP A 127 11.73 13.70 -18.35
C ASP A 127 11.43 13.50 -16.86
N ARG A 128 11.76 14.51 -16.03
CA ARG A 128 11.45 14.47 -14.60
C ARG A 128 9.93 14.53 -14.37
N ALA A 129 9.21 15.37 -15.09
CA ALA A 129 7.76 15.48 -15.00
C ALA A 129 7.05 14.20 -15.43
N ALA A 130 7.59 13.46 -16.40
CA ALA A 130 7.04 12.20 -16.88
C ALA A 130 7.07 11.08 -15.83
N LEU A 131 7.92 11.18 -14.79
CA LEU A 131 7.93 10.22 -13.69
C LEU A 131 6.66 10.32 -12.81
N ALA A 132 5.99 11.49 -12.80
CA ALA A 132 4.71 11.77 -12.12
C ALA A 132 4.66 11.33 -10.64
N ASN A 133 5.81 11.25 -9.99
CA ASN A 133 5.98 10.79 -8.62
C ASN A 133 6.95 11.66 -7.82
N PRO A 134 6.68 11.97 -6.55
CA PRO A 134 7.66 12.56 -5.65
C PRO A 134 8.91 11.69 -5.55
N LEU A 135 10.07 12.33 -5.48
CA LEU A 135 11.34 11.62 -5.37
C LEU A 135 11.52 11.00 -3.98
N ALA A 136 11.76 9.70 -3.91
CA ALA A 136 12.01 8.99 -2.66
C ALA A 136 13.18 8.01 -2.77
N ALA A 137 14.05 7.99 -1.78
CA ALA A 137 15.27 7.20 -1.77
C ALA A 137 15.03 5.68 -1.84
N GLY A 138 13.94 5.21 -1.25
CA GLY A 138 13.57 3.79 -1.23
C GLY A 138 12.90 3.27 -2.49
N MET A 139 12.74 4.09 -3.54
CA MET A 139 12.27 3.62 -4.83
C MET A 139 13.38 2.91 -5.61
N THR A 140 13.01 2.00 -6.49
CA THR A 140 13.93 1.06 -7.18
C THR A 140 15.06 1.77 -7.92
N GLY A 141 14.77 2.85 -8.66
CA GLY A 141 15.76 3.59 -9.42
C GLY A 141 16.89 4.14 -8.56
N PRO A 142 16.63 4.97 -7.53
CA PRO A 142 17.66 5.44 -6.61
C PRO A 142 18.44 4.34 -5.91
N LEU A 143 17.77 3.26 -5.48
CA LEU A 143 18.42 2.11 -4.86
C LEU A 143 19.35 1.38 -5.85
N LEU A 144 18.93 1.25 -7.10
CA LEU A 144 19.75 0.66 -8.16
C LEU A 144 20.97 1.54 -8.46
N ALA A 145 20.81 2.88 -8.49
CA ALA A 145 21.91 3.82 -8.64
C ALA A 145 22.94 3.67 -7.50
N TRP A 146 22.46 3.56 -6.26
CA TRP A 146 23.31 3.33 -5.11
C TRP A 146 24.07 1.99 -5.22
N LEU A 147 23.39 0.92 -5.62
CA LEU A 147 24.02 -0.39 -5.85
C LEU A 147 25.10 -0.30 -6.94
N GLY A 148 24.86 0.42 -8.02
CA GLY A 148 25.83 0.64 -9.09
C GLY A 148 27.10 1.34 -8.62
N VAL A 149 27.00 2.26 -7.65
CA VAL A 149 28.16 2.97 -7.08
C VAL A 149 28.89 2.12 -6.04
N HIS A 150 28.17 1.46 -5.15
CA HIS A 150 28.77 0.82 -3.98
C HIS A 150 29.01 -0.69 -4.13
N HIS A 151 28.31 -1.34 -5.08
CA HIS A 151 28.36 -2.78 -5.35
C HIS A 151 28.31 -3.07 -6.85
N PRO A 152 29.17 -2.44 -7.69
CA PRO A 152 29.15 -2.61 -9.14
C PRO A 152 29.31 -4.08 -9.56
N GLU A 153 30.03 -4.89 -8.77
CA GLU A 153 30.22 -6.33 -9.02
C GLU A 153 28.90 -7.12 -8.90
N LEU A 154 27.97 -6.69 -8.03
CA LEU A 154 26.64 -7.31 -7.93
C LEU A 154 25.78 -6.93 -9.13
N VAL A 155 25.79 -5.66 -9.52
CA VAL A 155 25.05 -5.17 -10.69
C VAL A 155 25.54 -5.85 -11.97
N ALA A 156 26.85 -6.01 -12.13
CA ALA A 156 27.44 -6.70 -13.29
C ALA A 156 27.08 -8.20 -13.39
N ARG A 157 26.72 -8.83 -12.28
CA ARG A 157 26.30 -10.25 -12.21
C ARG A 157 24.79 -10.40 -12.33
N ALA A 158 24.03 -9.34 -12.10
CA ALA A 158 22.57 -9.39 -12.14
C ALA A 158 22.06 -9.61 -13.56
N ALA A 159 21.08 -10.48 -13.69
CA ALA A 159 20.32 -10.63 -14.92
C ALA A 159 19.20 -9.59 -15.00
N THR A 160 18.61 -9.25 -13.85
CA THR A 160 17.53 -8.24 -13.76
C THR A 160 17.44 -7.65 -12.35
N VAL A 161 16.80 -6.49 -12.23
CA VAL A 161 16.33 -5.92 -10.96
C VAL A 161 14.85 -6.17 -10.81
N LEU A 162 14.44 -6.77 -9.70
CA LEU A 162 13.06 -7.12 -9.40
C LEU A 162 12.55 -6.32 -8.20
N LEU A 163 11.23 -6.25 -8.08
CA LEU A 163 10.56 -5.80 -6.88
C LEU A 163 10.34 -6.98 -5.91
N PRO A 164 10.00 -6.73 -4.63
CA PRO A 164 9.94 -7.79 -3.63
C PRO A 164 9.07 -9.00 -4.01
N LYS A 165 7.83 -8.79 -4.50
CA LYS A 165 6.96 -9.89 -4.90
C LYS A 165 7.51 -10.69 -6.08
N ASP A 166 8.16 -9.99 -7.04
CA ASP A 166 8.71 -10.64 -8.23
C ASP A 166 9.91 -11.52 -7.90
N ALA A 167 10.72 -11.13 -6.91
CA ALA A 167 11.80 -11.97 -6.41
C ALA A 167 11.27 -13.24 -5.73
N VAL A 168 10.16 -13.16 -4.98
CA VAL A 168 9.48 -14.34 -4.42
C VAL A 168 8.90 -15.19 -5.54
N ARG A 169 8.24 -14.59 -6.53
CA ARG A 169 7.69 -15.28 -7.70
C ARG A 169 8.80 -16.01 -8.47
N ALA A 170 9.89 -15.35 -8.78
CA ALA A 170 11.01 -15.95 -9.51
C ALA A 170 11.57 -17.18 -8.79
N ALA A 171 11.68 -17.13 -7.46
CA ALA A 171 12.11 -18.26 -6.66
C ALA A 171 11.08 -19.41 -6.60
N LEU A 172 9.78 -19.11 -6.70
CA LEU A 172 8.71 -20.12 -6.71
C LEU A 172 8.61 -20.87 -8.04
N VAL A 173 8.95 -20.22 -9.14
CA VAL A 173 8.87 -20.79 -10.50
C VAL A 173 10.22 -20.68 -11.22
N PRO A 174 11.25 -21.42 -10.77
CA PRO A 174 12.62 -21.24 -11.22
C PRO A 174 12.84 -21.59 -12.72
N ASP A 175 11.93 -22.33 -13.33
CA ASP A 175 11.97 -22.69 -14.74
C ASP A 175 11.38 -21.60 -15.66
N ALA A 176 10.79 -20.56 -15.08
CA ALA A 176 10.27 -19.40 -15.82
C ALA A 176 11.32 -18.29 -15.94
N ASP A 177 11.12 -17.40 -16.93
CA ASP A 177 11.93 -16.19 -17.02
C ASP A 177 11.76 -15.33 -15.76
N PRO A 178 12.81 -15.08 -14.96
CA PRO A 178 12.70 -14.25 -13.78
C PRO A 178 12.45 -12.78 -14.15
N ALA A 179 12.89 -12.31 -15.32
CA ALA A 179 12.89 -10.92 -15.75
C ALA A 179 11.49 -10.43 -16.19
N VAL A 180 10.50 -10.59 -15.31
CA VAL A 180 9.11 -10.19 -15.54
C VAL A 180 8.58 -9.44 -14.34
N THR A 181 7.81 -8.37 -14.57
CA THR A 181 7.06 -7.63 -13.55
C THR A 181 5.71 -7.18 -14.12
N ASP A 182 4.88 -6.56 -13.29
CA ASP A 182 3.64 -5.95 -13.71
C ASP A 182 3.74 -4.42 -13.79
N ARG A 183 2.72 -3.82 -14.39
CA ARG A 183 2.64 -2.38 -14.63
C ARG A 183 2.53 -1.57 -13.34
N SER A 184 1.82 -2.07 -12.33
CA SER A 184 1.64 -1.36 -11.07
C SER A 184 2.95 -1.21 -10.30
N ASP A 185 3.77 -2.26 -10.26
CA ASP A 185 5.10 -2.22 -9.67
C ASP A 185 6.08 -1.40 -10.52
N ALA A 186 6.08 -1.56 -11.85
CA ALA A 186 6.96 -0.79 -12.74
C ALA A 186 6.76 0.72 -12.55
N SER A 187 5.52 1.18 -12.45
CA SER A 187 5.19 2.61 -12.27
C SER A 187 5.67 3.19 -10.94
N ALA A 188 6.00 2.34 -9.96
CA ALA A 188 6.43 2.71 -8.62
C ALA A 188 7.97 2.77 -8.45
N THR A 189 8.74 2.74 -9.54
CA THR A 189 10.20 2.57 -9.51
C THR A 189 11.02 3.85 -9.60
N LEU A 190 10.44 4.99 -10.03
CA LEU A 190 11.14 6.16 -10.56
C LEU A 190 12.01 5.86 -11.81
N LEU A 191 11.70 4.76 -12.50
CA LEU A 191 12.28 4.38 -13.80
C LEU A 191 11.23 4.35 -14.90
N TRP A 192 9.96 4.67 -14.59
CA TRP A 192 8.82 4.58 -15.49
C TRP A 192 8.38 5.95 -16.00
N ASP A 193 8.24 6.10 -17.31
CA ASP A 193 7.54 7.21 -17.97
C ASP A 193 6.04 6.95 -17.83
N VAL A 194 5.42 7.56 -16.81
CA VAL A 194 4.02 7.30 -16.43
C VAL A 194 3.05 7.66 -17.58
N PRO A 195 3.09 8.85 -18.21
CA PRO A 195 2.25 9.15 -19.35
C PRO A 195 2.53 8.28 -20.59
N GLY A 196 3.79 7.90 -20.79
CA GLY A 196 4.22 7.07 -21.92
C GLY A 196 4.00 5.58 -21.71
N ASP A 197 3.65 5.17 -20.48
CA ASP A 197 3.42 3.79 -20.05
C ASP A 197 4.54 2.83 -20.47
N ARG A 198 5.79 3.20 -20.15
CA ARG A 198 7.00 2.49 -20.54
C ARG A 198 8.18 2.83 -19.64
N TRP A 199 9.25 2.04 -19.70
CA TRP A 199 10.51 2.40 -19.05
C TRP A 199 11.05 3.73 -19.60
N SER A 200 11.46 4.63 -18.71
CA SER A 200 12.06 5.93 -19.03
C SER A 200 13.54 5.74 -19.34
N ALA A 201 13.95 6.03 -20.58
CA ALA A 201 15.35 5.99 -20.96
C ALA A 201 16.18 6.99 -20.15
N ALA A 202 15.65 8.20 -19.90
CA ALA A 202 16.36 9.23 -19.14
C ALA A 202 16.57 8.81 -17.68
N ALA A 203 15.53 8.26 -17.03
CA ALA A 203 15.62 7.77 -15.66
C ALA A 203 16.53 6.52 -15.53
N THR A 204 16.53 5.64 -16.53
CA THR A 204 17.44 4.49 -16.59
C THR A 204 18.91 4.95 -16.67
N VAL A 205 19.19 5.98 -17.47
CA VAL A 205 20.52 6.61 -17.51
C VAL A 205 20.88 7.26 -16.18
N ALA A 206 19.94 7.97 -15.53
CA ALA A 206 20.14 8.56 -14.20
C ALA A 206 20.45 7.49 -13.14
N ALA A 207 19.83 6.32 -13.24
CA ALA A 207 20.16 5.17 -12.39
C ALA A 207 21.55 4.58 -12.69
N GLY A 208 22.20 4.94 -13.79
CA GLY A 208 23.42 4.30 -14.24
C GLY A 208 23.24 2.84 -14.62
N ALA A 209 22.04 2.46 -15.03
CA ALA A 209 21.64 1.09 -15.29
C ALA A 209 21.65 0.76 -16.78
N ASP A 210 22.02 -0.49 -17.11
CA ASP A 210 21.76 -1.05 -18.43
C ASP A 210 20.25 -1.28 -18.58
N PRO A 211 19.59 -0.82 -19.66
CA PRO A 211 18.19 -1.12 -19.94
C PRO A 211 17.87 -2.63 -19.90
N ALA A 212 18.82 -3.50 -20.20
CA ALA A 212 18.67 -4.95 -20.13
C ALA A 212 18.42 -5.49 -18.70
N LEU A 213 18.71 -4.70 -17.66
CA LEU A 213 18.39 -5.05 -16.26
C LEU A 213 16.90 -4.83 -15.92
N LEU A 214 16.16 -4.09 -16.75
CA LEU A 214 14.77 -3.80 -16.47
C LEU A 214 13.89 -4.98 -16.96
N PRO A 215 12.98 -5.50 -16.10
CA PRO A 215 12.15 -6.64 -16.47
C PRO A 215 11.12 -6.29 -17.54
N ALA A 216 10.66 -7.30 -18.28
CA ALA A 216 9.50 -7.16 -19.16
C ALA A 216 8.24 -6.89 -18.33
N VAL A 217 7.42 -5.95 -18.79
CA VAL A 217 6.16 -5.61 -18.14
C VAL A 217 5.01 -6.32 -18.84
N VAL A 218 4.25 -7.10 -18.07
CA VAL A 218 3.11 -7.88 -18.58
C VAL A 218 1.90 -7.70 -17.66
N PRO A 219 0.67 -8.07 -18.08
CA PRO A 219 -0.50 -8.03 -17.22
C PRO A 219 -0.31 -8.86 -15.95
N GLY A 220 -0.73 -8.34 -14.80
CA GLY A 220 -0.59 -9.02 -13.50
C GLY A 220 -1.30 -10.39 -13.42
N SER A 221 -2.32 -10.63 -14.26
CA SER A 221 -3.00 -11.92 -14.39
C SER A 221 -2.28 -12.94 -15.29
N THR A 222 -1.15 -12.58 -15.91
CA THR A 222 -0.39 -13.50 -16.76
C THR A 222 0.16 -14.67 -15.92
N VAL A 223 -0.20 -15.91 -16.30
CA VAL A 223 0.39 -17.11 -15.70
C VAL A 223 1.82 -17.26 -16.21
N VAL A 224 2.78 -17.34 -15.30
CA VAL A 224 4.22 -17.41 -15.62
C VAL A 224 4.85 -18.77 -15.35
N GLY A 225 4.16 -19.64 -14.64
CA GLY A 225 4.65 -20.99 -14.37
C GLY A 225 3.77 -21.74 -13.38
N VAL A 226 4.27 -22.87 -12.91
CA VAL A 226 3.59 -23.74 -11.95
C VAL A 226 4.51 -23.96 -10.77
N ALA A 227 4.04 -23.69 -9.56
CA ALA A 227 4.76 -23.94 -8.32
C ALA A 227 4.21 -25.12 -7.54
N PRO A 228 5.04 -25.86 -6.78
CA PRO A 228 4.57 -26.89 -5.87
C PRO A 228 3.94 -26.24 -4.63
N VAL A 229 2.63 -26.10 -4.60
CA VAL A 229 1.89 -25.50 -3.50
C VAL A 229 0.94 -26.53 -2.90
N LEU A 230 1.00 -26.75 -1.57
CA LEU A 230 0.16 -27.69 -0.84
C LEU A 230 0.11 -29.10 -1.47
N GLY A 231 1.26 -29.57 -2.01
CA GLY A 231 1.39 -30.89 -2.62
C GLY A 231 0.86 -31.01 -4.05
N GLY A 232 0.40 -29.92 -4.66
CA GLY A 232 -0.08 -29.86 -6.05
C GLY A 232 0.75 -28.89 -6.91
N GLY A 233 0.70 -29.07 -8.23
CA GLY A 233 1.20 -28.10 -9.20
C GLY A 233 0.17 -26.98 -9.37
N VAL A 234 0.46 -25.76 -8.87
CA VAL A 234 -0.45 -24.63 -8.88
C VAL A 234 0.06 -23.54 -9.82
N PRO A 235 -0.76 -23.09 -10.80
CA PRO A 235 -0.42 -21.94 -11.64
C PRO A 235 -0.13 -20.69 -10.80
N VAL A 236 0.95 -19.98 -11.12
CA VAL A 236 1.36 -18.73 -10.47
C VAL A 236 1.26 -17.60 -11.48
N VAL A 237 0.59 -16.51 -11.09
CA VAL A 237 0.51 -15.30 -11.92
C VAL A 237 1.56 -14.27 -11.49
N VAL A 238 1.81 -13.28 -12.35
CA VAL A 238 2.75 -12.19 -12.07
C VAL A 238 2.37 -11.43 -10.79
N GLY A 239 1.09 -11.17 -10.58
CA GLY A 239 0.61 -10.43 -9.42
C GLY A 239 0.66 -8.92 -9.62
N GLY A 240 0.71 -8.17 -8.51
CA GLY A 240 0.75 -6.70 -8.54
C GLY A 240 1.13 -6.08 -7.20
N ALA A 241 1.30 -4.77 -7.20
CA ALA A 241 1.59 -3.98 -6.01
C ALA A 241 0.42 -4.02 -5.00
N ASP A 242 0.72 -3.89 -3.70
CA ASP A 242 -0.24 -4.03 -2.60
C ASP A 242 -1.42 -3.05 -2.68
N THR A 243 -1.14 -1.79 -2.97
CA THR A 243 -2.15 -0.73 -2.99
C THR A 243 -3.20 -0.91 -4.10
N PRO A 244 -2.84 -1.10 -5.39
CA PRO A 244 -3.84 -1.32 -6.44
C PRO A 244 -4.59 -2.63 -6.27
N LEU A 245 -3.98 -3.67 -5.70
CA LEU A 245 -4.68 -4.92 -5.40
C LEU A 245 -5.68 -4.76 -4.26
N ALA A 246 -5.38 -3.95 -3.24
CA ALA A 246 -6.35 -3.61 -2.22
C ALA A 246 -7.53 -2.79 -2.79
N LEU A 247 -7.28 -1.88 -3.73
CA LEU A 247 -8.34 -1.16 -4.47
C LEU A 247 -9.22 -2.11 -5.26
N LEU A 248 -8.61 -3.04 -6.00
CA LEU A 248 -9.30 -4.07 -6.78
C LEU A 248 -10.22 -4.91 -5.88
N ALA A 249 -9.70 -5.36 -4.74
CA ALA A 249 -10.47 -6.14 -3.77
C ALA A 249 -11.60 -5.31 -3.14
N ALA A 250 -11.37 -4.04 -2.82
CA ALA A 250 -12.41 -3.15 -2.29
C ALA A 250 -13.47 -2.78 -3.33
N GLY A 251 -13.19 -2.96 -4.62
CA GLY A 251 -14.08 -2.58 -5.72
C GLY A 251 -14.27 -1.08 -5.85
N THR A 252 -13.31 -0.30 -5.38
CA THR A 252 -13.31 1.14 -5.53
C THR A 252 -12.82 1.50 -6.93
N THR A 253 -13.74 1.54 -7.87
CA THR A 253 -13.46 1.86 -9.28
C THR A 253 -13.64 3.34 -9.58
N THR A 254 -14.36 4.09 -8.75
CA THR A 254 -14.64 5.53 -8.89
C THR A 254 -14.65 6.19 -7.51
N GLY A 255 -14.57 7.52 -7.48
CA GLY A 255 -14.61 8.25 -6.21
C GLY A 255 -13.25 8.32 -5.52
N VAL A 256 -13.24 8.22 -4.21
CA VAL A 256 -12.03 8.29 -3.38
C VAL A 256 -12.08 7.20 -2.32
N GLN A 257 -10.94 6.57 -2.06
CA GLN A 257 -10.74 5.66 -0.94
C GLN A 257 -9.74 6.25 0.05
N VAL A 258 -10.04 6.13 1.34
CA VAL A 258 -9.12 6.41 2.44
C VAL A 258 -8.85 5.11 3.20
N ASN A 259 -7.64 4.61 3.09
CA ASN A 259 -7.17 3.50 3.92
C ASN A 259 -6.51 4.07 5.18
N LEU A 260 -7.15 3.89 6.33
CA LEU A 260 -6.71 4.41 7.62
C LEU A 260 -6.09 3.29 8.47
N GLY A 261 -4.79 3.12 8.32
CA GLY A 261 -3.95 2.19 9.07
C GLY A 261 -3.02 2.90 10.04
N SER A 262 -1.78 2.41 10.17
CA SER A 262 -0.70 3.12 10.89
C SER A 262 -0.44 4.51 10.29
N GLY A 263 -0.30 4.57 8.97
CA GLY A 263 -0.44 5.78 8.18
C GLY A 263 -1.83 5.89 7.57
N ALA A 264 -2.01 6.85 6.64
CA ALA A 264 -3.20 6.91 5.81
C ALA A 264 -2.82 7.03 4.33
N GLN A 265 -3.56 6.33 3.48
CA GLN A 265 -3.46 6.45 2.04
C GLN A 265 -4.79 7.00 1.53
N VAL A 266 -4.74 8.18 0.92
CA VAL A 266 -5.89 8.78 0.25
C VAL A 266 -5.71 8.57 -1.24
N ILE A 267 -6.63 7.84 -1.86
CA ILE A 267 -6.46 7.28 -3.20
C ILE A 267 -7.64 7.68 -4.07
N ARG A 268 -7.34 8.16 -5.28
CA ARG A 268 -8.33 8.43 -6.31
C ARG A 268 -8.02 7.57 -7.54
N PRO A 269 -8.84 6.54 -7.83
CA PRO A 269 -8.69 5.73 -9.04
C PRO A 269 -9.14 6.49 -10.30
N GLN A 270 -8.86 5.89 -11.47
CA GLN A 270 -9.26 6.37 -12.79
C GLN A 270 -8.86 7.83 -13.07
N VAL A 271 -7.62 8.17 -12.76
CA VAL A 271 -7.05 9.46 -13.11
C VAL A 271 -6.35 9.40 -14.46
N SER A 272 -6.23 10.55 -15.13
CA SER A 272 -5.24 10.70 -16.20
C SER A 272 -3.94 11.20 -15.58
N PRO A 273 -2.78 10.60 -15.89
CA PRO A 273 -1.51 11.09 -15.40
C PRO A 273 -1.32 12.58 -15.69
N GLN A 274 -0.89 13.32 -14.68
CA GLN A 274 -0.61 14.75 -14.78
C GLN A 274 0.89 14.96 -14.54
N PRO A 275 1.70 15.06 -15.61
CA PRO A 275 3.12 15.29 -15.46
C PRO A 275 3.41 16.60 -14.72
N ALA A 276 4.24 16.52 -13.69
CA ALA A 276 4.70 17.66 -12.92
C ALA A 276 6.14 17.43 -12.45
N VAL A 277 6.97 18.46 -12.49
CA VAL A 277 8.39 18.36 -12.10
C VAL A 277 8.53 18.01 -10.63
N ASP A 278 7.69 18.60 -9.77
CA ASP A 278 7.63 18.34 -8.34
C ASP A 278 6.17 18.04 -7.92
N PRO A 279 5.68 16.81 -8.20
CA PRO A 279 4.31 16.45 -7.87
C PRO A 279 4.12 16.35 -6.35
N ALA A 280 2.98 16.85 -5.86
CA ALA A 280 2.62 16.74 -4.45
C ALA A 280 2.04 15.35 -4.09
N VAL A 281 1.60 14.59 -5.10
CA VAL A 281 0.99 13.26 -4.95
C VAL A 281 1.62 12.28 -5.91
N HIS A 282 1.50 11.00 -5.58
CA HIS A 282 1.94 9.92 -6.46
C HIS A 282 0.90 9.64 -7.55
N CYS A 283 1.38 9.23 -8.73
CA CYS A 283 0.55 8.66 -9.79
C CYS A 283 1.14 7.30 -10.20
N TYR A 284 0.37 6.25 -9.98
CA TYR A 284 0.78 4.88 -10.28
C TYR A 284 -0.25 4.18 -11.17
N ALA A 285 0.20 3.17 -11.90
CA ALA A 285 -0.70 2.28 -12.61
C ALA A 285 -1.50 1.45 -11.61
N ASP A 286 -2.78 1.21 -11.92
CA ASP A 286 -3.59 0.27 -11.17
C ASP A 286 -3.29 -1.20 -11.57
N ALA A 287 -4.06 -2.13 -11.02
CA ALA A 287 -3.87 -3.55 -11.30
C ALA A 287 -4.41 -3.98 -12.69
N GLU A 288 -4.97 -3.05 -13.45
CA GLU A 288 -5.55 -3.24 -14.79
C GLU A 288 -4.90 -2.24 -15.76
N ASP A 289 -5.69 -1.54 -16.56
CA ASP A 289 -5.19 -0.61 -17.59
C ASP A 289 -5.26 0.87 -17.17
N GLY A 290 -5.71 1.15 -15.95
CA GLY A 290 -5.93 2.49 -15.44
C GLY A 290 -4.73 3.03 -14.65
N TRP A 291 -4.99 4.17 -14.02
CA TRP A 291 -4.08 4.88 -13.14
C TRP A 291 -4.80 5.33 -11.87
N TYR A 292 -4.08 5.45 -10.79
CA TYR A 292 -4.59 6.08 -9.58
C TYR A 292 -3.62 7.15 -9.06
N ALA A 293 -4.16 8.20 -8.46
CA ALA A 293 -3.39 9.16 -7.69
C ALA A 293 -3.46 8.85 -6.20
N MET A 294 -2.38 9.04 -5.48
CA MET A 294 -2.28 8.75 -4.06
C MET A 294 -1.54 9.84 -3.30
N ALA A 295 -2.17 10.34 -2.22
CA ALA A 295 -1.49 11.09 -1.18
C ALA A 295 -1.27 10.16 0.02
N ALA A 296 -0.03 10.00 0.43
CA ALA A 296 0.35 9.12 1.53
C ALA A 296 0.72 9.94 2.78
N LEU A 297 0.11 9.60 3.91
CA LEU A 297 0.41 10.15 5.24
C LEU A 297 1.10 9.07 6.08
N GLN A 298 2.24 9.41 6.68
CA GLN A 298 2.97 8.49 7.58
C GLN A 298 2.33 8.44 8.97
N ASN A 299 1.72 9.56 9.38
CA ASN A 299 1.25 9.78 10.73
C ASN A 299 -0.29 9.80 10.80
N ALA A 300 -0.91 8.63 10.99
CA ALA A 300 -2.34 8.51 11.25
C ALA A 300 -2.58 7.67 12.51
N GLY A 301 -2.80 6.38 12.41
CA GLY A 301 -2.95 5.50 13.55
C GLY A 301 -1.73 5.47 14.48
N THR A 302 -0.52 5.66 13.95
CA THR A 302 0.70 5.82 14.76
C THR A 302 0.66 7.06 15.64
N ALA A 303 0.16 8.19 15.11
CA ALA A 303 -0.01 9.39 15.91
C ALA A 303 -1.08 9.19 17.00
N TRP A 304 -2.19 8.54 16.69
CA TRP A 304 -3.20 8.18 17.69
C TRP A 304 -2.66 7.21 18.75
N ALA A 305 -1.86 6.22 18.36
CA ALA A 305 -1.24 5.28 19.30
C ALA A 305 -0.32 6.02 20.28
N TRP A 306 0.53 6.91 19.77
CA TRP A 306 1.42 7.72 20.61
C TRP A 306 0.63 8.64 21.56
N VAL A 307 -0.40 9.34 21.06
CA VAL A 307 -1.24 10.21 21.92
C VAL A 307 -1.93 9.40 23.02
N ARG A 308 -2.47 8.23 22.69
CA ARG A 308 -3.11 7.34 23.67
C ARG A 308 -2.13 6.93 24.78
N GLU A 309 -0.91 6.55 24.39
CA GLU A 309 0.15 6.18 25.33
C GLU A 309 0.50 7.37 26.26
N VAL A 310 0.77 8.55 25.70
CA VAL A 310 1.09 9.77 26.45
C VAL A 310 -0.03 10.17 27.41
N LEU A 311 -1.30 10.04 26.97
CA LEU A 311 -2.46 10.39 27.79
C LEU A 311 -2.92 9.26 28.72
N GLY A 312 -2.35 8.05 28.62
CA GLY A 312 -2.78 6.88 29.40
C GLY A 312 -4.22 6.48 29.11
N LEU A 313 -4.62 6.48 27.81
CA LEU A 313 -5.98 6.14 27.36
C LEU A 313 -5.99 4.84 26.57
N ASP A 314 -6.97 3.99 26.82
CA ASP A 314 -7.34 2.92 25.89
C ASP A 314 -8.11 3.48 24.69
N TRP A 315 -8.39 2.63 23.69
CA TRP A 315 -9.10 3.09 22.50
C TRP A 315 -10.53 3.59 22.80
N PRO A 316 -11.35 2.88 23.60
CA PRO A 316 -12.69 3.36 23.96
C PRO A 316 -12.70 4.73 24.63
N ALA A 317 -11.81 4.97 25.60
CA ALA A 317 -11.71 6.25 26.29
C ALA A 317 -11.22 7.38 25.36
N PHE A 318 -10.29 7.06 24.45
CA PHE A 318 -9.79 8.00 23.44
C PHE A 318 -10.91 8.40 22.46
N ALA A 319 -11.64 7.45 21.89
CA ALA A 319 -12.74 7.70 20.97
C ALA A 319 -13.94 8.39 21.65
N ALA A 320 -14.19 8.12 22.94
CA ALA A 320 -15.25 8.76 23.71
C ALA A 320 -15.08 10.29 23.81
N SER A 321 -13.87 10.82 23.62
CA SER A 321 -13.62 12.26 23.55
C SER A 321 -14.44 12.97 22.48
N LEU A 322 -14.81 12.28 21.39
CA LEU A 322 -15.70 12.79 20.33
C LEU A 322 -17.12 13.06 20.80
N ALA A 323 -17.58 12.35 21.81
CA ALA A 323 -18.92 12.53 22.38
C ALA A 323 -18.91 13.49 23.57
N THR A 324 -17.80 13.56 24.33
CA THR A 324 -17.72 14.30 25.60
C THR A 324 -17.21 15.72 25.45
N THR A 325 -16.56 16.04 24.33
CA THR A 325 -16.06 17.40 24.04
C THR A 325 -16.70 17.95 22.76
N ARG A 326 -16.69 19.28 22.60
CA ARG A 326 -17.22 19.94 21.40
C ARG A 326 -16.20 19.94 20.26
N PRO A 327 -16.63 20.01 18.98
CA PRO A 327 -15.75 20.25 17.85
C PRO A 327 -14.79 21.43 18.10
N GLY A 328 -13.53 21.25 17.75
CA GLY A 328 -12.48 22.23 17.98
C GLY A 328 -11.80 22.16 19.34
N ALA A 329 -12.11 21.13 20.17
CA ALA A 329 -11.33 20.75 21.35
C ALA A 329 -10.94 21.92 22.26
N GLY A 330 -11.89 22.85 22.56
CA GLY A 330 -11.63 24.03 23.36
C GLY A 330 -10.60 25.02 22.76
N GLY A 331 -10.28 24.92 21.47
CA GLY A 331 -9.25 25.73 20.80
C GLY A 331 -7.92 25.02 20.60
N VAL A 332 -7.79 23.83 21.15
CA VAL A 332 -6.57 23.01 21.00
C VAL A 332 -6.48 22.45 19.58
N VAL A 333 -5.31 22.55 18.97
CA VAL A 333 -5.01 21.98 17.65
C VAL A 333 -3.88 20.98 17.80
N PHE A 334 -3.99 19.85 17.12
CA PHE A 334 -2.93 18.83 17.05
C PHE A 334 -2.41 18.67 15.63
N SER A 335 -1.08 18.82 15.47
CA SER A 335 -0.36 18.43 14.27
C SER A 335 0.13 16.99 14.41
N PRO A 336 -0.27 16.06 13.52
CA PRO A 336 0.05 14.64 13.72
C PRO A 336 1.48 14.23 13.29
N PHE A 337 2.28 15.11 12.73
CA PHE A 337 3.53 14.81 12.01
C PHE A 337 4.73 14.46 12.92
N LEU A 338 4.55 13.49 13.82
CA LEU A 338 5.53 13.10 14.84
C LEU A 338 6.89 12.66 14.26
N THR A 339 6.88 12.07 13.07
CA THR A 339 8.06 11.55 12.37
C THR A 339 8.42 12.37 11.11
N GLY A 340 7.83 13.55 10.96
CA GLY A 340 7.83 14.26 9.69
C GLY A 340 6.85 13.64 8.68
N GLU A 341 6.73 14.21 7.48
CA GLU A 341 5.86 13.71 6.42
C GLU A 341 6.60 13.68 5.07
N ARG A 342 6.05 12.98 4.09
CA ARG A 342 6.69 12.76 2.78
C ARG A 342 6.50 13.88 1.78
N GLY A 343 5.82 14.96 2.16
CA GLY A 343 5.44 16.05 1.28
C GLY A 343 3.94 16.07 0.99
N GLY A 344 3.51 17.05 0.19
CA GLY A 344 2.10 17.31 -0.06
C GLY A 344 1.42 18.01 1.11
N VAL A 345 1.01 17.26 2.13
CA VAL A 345 0.35 17.86 3.32
C VAL A 345 1.35 18.52 4.27
N ALA A 346 2.51 17.90 4.49
CA ALA A 346 3.59 18.41 5.34
C ALA A 346 4.93 17.87 4.86
N GLY A 347 6.04 18.41 5.34
CA GLY A 347 7.39 18.07 4.94
C GLY A 347 8.12 17.13 5.90
N PRO A 348 9.31 16.65 5.53
CA PRO A 348 10.12 15.76 6.38
C PRO A 348 10.62 16.41 7.68
N ALA A 349 10.73 17.76 7.69
CA ALA A 349 11.18 18.55 8.84
C ALA A 349 10.04 18.90 9.79
N ASP A 350 8.79 18.78 9.39
CA ASP A 350 7.65 19.10 10.26
C ASP A 350 7.57 18.16 11.45
N ARG A 351 7.08 18.69 12.56
CA ARG A 351 6.94 17.94 13.81
C ARG A 351 5.54 18.06 14.37
N GLY A 352 5.11 17.00 15.06
CA GLY A 352 3.82 16.93 15.72
C GLY A 352 3.80 17.62 17.06
N GLY A 353 2.60 17.97 17.53
CA GLY A 353 2.39 18.57 18.85
C GLY A 353 1.05 19.24 18.99
N TRP A 354 0.74 19.66 20.20
CA TRP A 354 -0.44 20.47 20.50
C TRP A 354 -0.09 21.94 20.57
N THR A 355 -0.98 22.78 20.04
CA THR A 355 -0.97 24.24 20.18
C THR A 355 -2.31 24.74 20.70
N GLY A 356 -2.39 25.98 21.16
CA GLY A 356 -3.65 26.56 21.69
C GLY A 356 -4.04 26.06 23.09
N LEU A 357 -3.09 25.57 23.88
CA LEU A 357 -3.32 25.14 25.27
C LEU A 357 -3.65 26.31 26.18
N SER A 358 -4.55 26.08 27.13
CA SER A 358 -4.90 27.01 28.23
C SER A 358 -4.94 26.25 29.56
N ALA A 359 -5.11 26.98 30.66
CA ALA A 359 -5.26 26.37 31.98
C ALA A 359 -6.52 25.50 32.11
N ASP A 360 -7.51 25.72 31.25
CA ASP A 360 -8.78 24.98 31.23
C ASP A 360 -8.75 23.77 30.29
N THR A 361 -7.63 23.56 29.57
CA THR A 361 -7.48 22.42 28.64
C THR A 361 -7.55 21.10 29.40
N THR A 362 -8.47 20.26 29.01
CA THR A 362 -8.67 18.94 29.62
C THR A 362 -7.95 17.82 28.84
N ARG A 363 -7.76 16.68 29.48
CA ARG A 363 -7.26 15.47 28.80
C ARG A 363 -8.17 15.04 27.63
N ALA A 364 -9.48 15.25 27.75
CA ALA A 364 -10.44 14.93 26.68
C ALA A 364 -10.28 15.89 25.49
N ASP A 365 -9.96 17.16 25.71
CA ASP A 365 -9.66 18.11 24.63
C ASP A 365 -8.40 17.71 23.87
N LEU A 366 -7.34 17.28 24.57
CA LEU A 366 -6.11 16.79 23.94
C LEU A 366 -6.37 15.55 23.07
N ALA A 367 -7.21 14.61 23.58
CA ALA A 367 -7.59 13.41 22.85
C ALA A 367 -8.41 13.75 21.61
N ARG A 368 -9.42 14.61 21.75
CA ARG A 368 -10.24 15.06 20.63
C ARG A 368 -9.43 15.80 19.58
N ALA A 369 -8.58 16.73 19.99
CA ALA A 369 -7.69 17.46 19.09
C ALA A 369 -6.83 16.51 18.23
N ALA A 370 -6.36 15.40 18.82
CA ALA A 370 -5.59 14.39 18.10
C ALA A 370 -6.41 13.63 17.04
N LEU A 371 -7.67 13.30 17.34
CA LEU A 371 -8.59 12.71 16.37
C LEU A 371 -8.87 13.69 15.23
N GLU A 372 -9.20 14.95 15.56
CA GLU A 372 -9.44 16.02 14.59
C GLU A 372 -8.19 16.33 13.74
N GLY A 373 -6.99 16.35 14.32
CA GLY A 373 -5.75 16.63 13.62
C GLY A 373 -5.45 15.63 12.50
N VAL A 374 -5.64 14.33 12.76
CA VAL A 374 -5.50 13.30 11.72
C VAL A 374 -6.61 13.41 10.68
N ALA A 375 -7.85 13.66 11.07
CA ALA A 375 -8.94 13.86 10.12
C ALA A 375 -8.70 15.08 9.22
N CYS A 376 -8.16 16.19 9.77
CA CYS A 376 -7.77 17.36 8.99
C CYS A 376 -6.61 17.06 8.02
N ALA A 377 -5.63 16.27 8.44
CA ALA A 377 -4.54 15.83 7.56
C ALA A 377 -5.07 14.98 6.40
N VAL A 378 -6.01 14.06 6.66
CA VAL A 378 -6.70 13.27 5.62
C VAL A 378 -7.49 14.19 4.68
N ALA A 379 -8.21 15.19 5.20
CA ALA A 379 -8.94 16.15 4.36
C ALA A 379 -7.99 16.99 3.49
N ALA A 380 -6.85 17.43 4.03
CA ALA A 380 -5.84 18.14 3.25
C ALA A 380 -5.23 17.25 2.14
N ALA A 381 -5.00 15.97 2.44
CA ALA A 381 -4.55 14.99 1.43
C ALA A 381 -5.61 14.78 0.33
N LEU A 382 -6.89 14.79 0.69
CA LEU A 382 -8.02 14.73 -0.25
C LEU A 382 -8.04 15.93 -1.19
N ASP A 383 -7.77 17.14 -0.68
CA ASP A 383 -7.72 18.36 -1.50
C ASP A 383 -6.61 18.29 -2.56
N LEU A 384 -5.44 17.73 -2.22
CA LEU A 384 -4.34 17.55 -3.16
C LEU A 384 -4.72 16.67 -4.35
N LEU A 385 -5.61 15.70 -4.14
CA LEU A 385 -6.11 14.83 -5.21
C LEU A 385 -7.17 15.49 -6.08
N GLY A 386 -7.71 16.65 -5.65
CA GLY A 386 -8.81 17.35 -6.30
C GLY A 386 -10.15 16.64 -6.16
N PRO A 387 -11.22 17.24 -6.68
CA PRO A 387 -12.57 16.70 -6.60
C PRO A 387 -12.62 15.36 -7.35
N GLY A 388 -12.86 14.28 -6.64
CA GLY A 388 -13.14 12.97 -7.24
C GLY A 388 -14.56 12.94 -7.84
N ALA A 389 -14.89 11.85 -8.56
CA ALA A 389 -16.26 11.56 -8.93
C ALA A 389 -17.16 11.54 -7.67
N GLY A 390 -18.44 11.82 -7.84
CA GLY A 390 -19.43 11.85 -6.75
C GLY A 390 -19.52 10.50 -6.02
N GLY A 391 -20.26 10.49 -4.91
CA GLY A 391 -20.45 9.34 -4.05
C GLY A 391 -19.71 9.44 -2.72
N PRO A 392 -19.94 8.50 -1.80
CA PRO A 392 -19.27 8.48 -0.50
C PRO A 392 -17.78 8.23 -0.65
N VAL A 393 -16.99 8.78 0.27
CA VAL A 393 -15.59 8.41 0.45
C VAL A 393 -15.57 7.01 1.07
N VAL A 394 -14.94 6.07 0.38
CA VAL A 394 -14.78 4.69 0.88
C VAL A 394 -13.71 4.67 1.95
N LEU A 395 -14.05 4.25 3.15
CA LEU A 395 -13.10 4.09 4.27
C LEU A 395 -12.71 2.63 4.42
N THR A 396 -11.43 2.36 4.51
CA THR A 396 -10.88 1.03 4.78
C THR A 396 -9.84 1.11 5.91
N GLY A 397 -9.37 -0.04 6.40
CA GLY A 397 -8.35 -0.11 7.44
C GLY A 397 -8.93 -0.08 8.86
N GLY A 398 -8.06 -0.44 9.81
CA GLY A 398 -8.46 -0.62 11.22
C GLY A 398 -8.89 0.64 11.92
N GLY A 399 -8.29 1.80 11.57
CA GLY A 399 -8.60 3.10 12.16
C GLY A 399 -9.99 3.64 11.78
N ALA A 400 -10.56 3.12 10.68
CA ALA A 400 -11.88 3.54 10.20
C ALA A 400 -13.06 2.70 10.76
N ARG A 401 -12.81 1.73 11.65
CA ARG A 401 -13.87 0.86 12.20
C ARG A 401 -14.78 1.56 13.20
N ASP A 402 -14.25 2.55 13.91
CA ASP A 402 -14.99 3.28 14.93
C ASP A 402 -16.00 4.25 14.28
N THR A 403 -17.27 4.17 14.69
CA THR A 403 -18.34 4.98 14.10
C THR A 403 -18.22 6.47 14.40
N GLY A 404 -17.64 6.84 15.54
CA GLY A 404 -17.31 8.23 15.88
C GLY A 404 -16.24 8.81 14.97
N VAL A 405 -15.24 8.00 14.61
CA VAL A 405 -14.21 8.37 13.63
C VAL A 405 -14.80 8.49 12.23
N GLN A 406 -15.73 7.61 11.84
CA GLN A 406 -16.44 7.73 10.57
C GLN A 406 -17.23 9.04 10.48
N GLN A 407 -17.97 9.39 11.56
CA GLN A 407 -18.70 10.65 11.63
C GLN A 407 -17.76 11.86 11.59
N LEU A 408 -16.66 11.83 12.36
CA LEU A 408 -15.64 12.88 12.32
C LEU A 408 -15.06 13.08 10.92
N LEU A 409 -14.73 12.00 10.22
CA LEU A 409 -14.25 12.08 8.84
C LEU A 409 -15.31 12.66 7.90
N ALA A 410 -16.56 12.20 7.98
CA ALA A 410 -17.66 12.75 7.17
C ALA A 410 -17.78 14.27 7.37
N ASP A 411 -17.74 14.71 8.63
CA ASP A 411 -17.88 16.12 9.00
C ASP A 411 -16.69 16.96 8.50
N VAL A 412 -15.46 16.48 8.68
CA VAL A 412 -14.23 17.23 8.33
C VAL A 412 -14.01 17.27 6.82
N VAL A 413 -14.31 16.19 6.09
CA VAL A 413 -14.20 16.17 4.62
C VAL A 413 -15.41 16.77 3.93
N ALA A 414 -16.48 17.07 4.69
CA ALA A 414 -17.77 17.58 4.22
C ALA A 414 -18.39 16.74 3.09
N ARG A 415 -18.25 15.41 3.19
CA ARG A 415 -18.77 14.43 2.23
C ARG A 415 -19.26 13.19 2.95
N PRO A 416 -20.25 12.48 2.39
CA PRO A 416 -20.62 11.16 2.89
C PRO A 416 -19.40 10.23 2.92
N VAL A 417 -19.32 9.37 3.93
CA VAL A 417 -18.32 8.31 4.03
C VAL A 417 -18.98 6.95 4.19
N GLN A 418 -18.33 5.89 3.76
CA GLN A 418 -18.81 4.52 3.94
C GLN A 418 -17.64 3.60 4.30
N HIS A 419 -17.71 2.95 5.44
CA HIS A 419 -16.70 1.93 5.79
C HIS A 419 -16.96 0.64 5.02
N VAL A 420 -15.94 0.16 4.31
CA VAL A 420 -15.95 -1.11 3.58
C VAL A 420 -14.85 -1.99 4.14
N GLN A 421 -15.24 -3.12 4.69
CA GLN A 421 -14.30 -4.12 5.20
C GLN A 421 -14.08 -5.20 4.14
N VAL A 422 -12.80 -5.39 3.77
CA VAL A 422 -12.33 -6.51 2.97
C VAL A 422 -11.26 -7.23 3.80
N ARG A 423 -11.43 -8.53 4.00
CA ARG A 423 -10.41 -9.33 4.72
C ARG A 423 -9.18 -9.49 3.84
N SER A 424 -8.00 -9.24 4.39
CA SER A 424 -6.72 -9.41 3.70
C SER A 424 -6.74 -8.79 2.28
N ALA A 425 -7.12 -7.49 2.18
CA ALA A 425 -7.52 -6.86 0.92
C ALA A 425 -6.49 -7.04 -0.22
N SER A 426 -5.19 -6.79 0.02
CA SER A 426 -4.15 -6.95 -1.00
C SER A 426 -4.00 -8.42 -1.42
N ALA A 427 -4.04 -9.37 -0.47
CA ALA A 427 -4.02 -10.80 -0.79
C ALA A 427 -5.29 -11.22 -1.55
N ALA A 428 -6.47 -10.71 -1.16
CA ALA A 428 -7.71 -10.96 -1.90
C ALA A 428 -7.64 -10.41 -3.33
N GLY A 429 -7.06 -9.24 -3.54
CA GLY A 429 -6.81 -8.69 -4.88
C GLY A 429 -5.84 -9.54 -5.71
N ALA A 430 -4.80 -10.09 -5.07
CA ALA A 430 -3.89 -11.03 -5.72
C ALA A 430 -4.62 -12.32 -6.14
N ALA A 431 -5.52 -12.85 -5.30
CA ALA A 431 -6.37 -13.98 -5.66
C ALA A 431 -7.30 -13.67 -6.85
N VAL A 432 -7.80 -12.43 -6.97
CA VAL A 432 -8.59 -12.01 -8.16
C VAL A 432 -7.76 -12.09 -9.44
N LEU A 433 -6.52 -11.56 -9.42
CA LEU A 433 -5.63 -11.68 -10.60
C LEU A 433 -5.32 -13.14 -10.91
N ALA A 434 -5.07 -13.97 -9.89
CA ALA A 434 -4.82 -15.38 -10.06
C ALA A 434 -6.02 -16.13 -10.69
N ALA A 435 -7.23 -15.85 -10.20
CA ALA A 435 -8.46 -16.40 -10.77
C ALA A 435 -8.60 -16.04 -12.26
N ARG A 436 -8.43 -14.76 -12.59
CA ARG A 436 -8.48 -14.27 -13.99
C ARG A 436 -7.45 -14.95 -14.87
N GLY A 437 -6.23 -15.18 -14.37
CA GLY A 437 -5.16 -15.85 -15.10
C GLY A 437 -5.49 -17.28 -15.52
N VAL A 438 -6.40 -17.95 -14.80
CA VAL A 438 -6.89 -19.30 -15.13
C VAL A 438 -8.33 -19.32 -15.62
N GLY A 439 -8.87 -18.17 -16.05
CA GLY A 439 -10.19 -18.06 -16.65
C GLY A 439 -11.36 -18.20 -15.65
N LEU A 440 -11.13 -17.89 -14.37
CA LEU A 440 -12.15 -17.90 -13.34
C LEU A 440 -12.54 -16.45 -12.95
N ASP A 441 -13.83 -16.24 -12.69
CA ASP A 441 -14.33 -15.01 -12.12
C ASP A 441 -14.32 -15.11 -10.58
N LEU A 442 -13.74 -14.10 -9.94
CA LEU A 442 -13.69 -14.00 -8.49
C LEU A 442 -13.91 -12.54 -8.05
N VAL A 443 -14.90 -12.33 -7.20
CA VAL A 443 -15.17 -11.04 -6.57
C VAL A 443 -15.10 -11.23 -5.07
N PRO A 444 -14.12 -10.64 -4.38
CA PRO A 444 -13.98 -10.80 -2.93
C PRO A 444 -15.22 -10.31 -2.18
N ALA A 445 -15.63 -11.05 -1.17
CA ALA A 445 -16.73 -10.66 -0.30
C ALA A 445 -16.38 -9.37 0.47
N ARG A 446 -17.30 -8.42 0.49
CA ARG A 446 -17.17 -7.11 1.10
C ARG A 446 -18.27 -6.91 2.11
N ALA A 447 -17.93 -6.41 3.28
CA ALA A 447 -18.93 -5.96 4.25
C ALA A 447 -18.96 -4.42 4.23
N ALA A 448 -19.98 -3.84 3.61
CA ALA A 448 -20.20 -2.41 3.59
C ALA A 448 -21.08 -2.00 4.77
N GLY A 449 -20.59 -1.05 5.56
CA GLY A 449 -21.38 -0.39 6.60
C GLY A 449 -22.38 0.61 6.01
N PRO A 450 -23.17 1.27 6.86
CA PRO A 450 -24.05 2.35 6.41
C PRO A 450 -23.24 3.52 5.86
N VAL A 451 -23.87 4.29 4.97
CA VAL A 451 -23.34 5.60 4.57
C VAL A 451 -23.56 6.57 5.72
N VAL A 452 -22.50 7.27 6.12
CA VAL A 452 -22.52 8.28 7.18
C VAL A 452 -22.47 9.66 6.53
N GLU A 453 -23.54 10.41 6.68
CA GLU A 453 -23.66 11.77 6.16
C GLU A 453 -22.96 12.78 7.09
N PRO A 454 -22.44 13.90 6.56
CA PRO A 454 -21.93 14.99 7.39
C PRO A 454 -23.04 15.55 8.29
N GLY A 455 -22.84 15.54 9.61
CA GLY A 455 -23.80 16.09 10.57
C GLY A 455 -23.40 17.46 11.14
N ARG A 456 -22.07 17.79 11.10
CA ARG A 456 -21.48 19.01 11.66
C ARG A 456 -20.44 19.64 10.74
N ALA A 457 -20.72 19.66 9.45
CA ALA A 457 -19.76 20.11 8.43
C ALA A 457 -19.31 21.58 8.62
N GLU A 458 -20.20 22.48 9.06
CA GLU A 458 -19.86 23.88 9.31
C GLU A 458 -18.88 24.04 10.49
N GLU A 459 -19.18 23.40 11.64
CA GLU A 459 -18.31 23.41 12.81
C GLU A 459 -16.94 22.80 12.49
N SER A 460 -16.94 21.68 11.74
CA SER A 460 -15.73 20.97 11.31
C SER A 460 -14.94 21.74 10.26
N GLY A 461 -15.60 22.53 9.43
CA GLY A 461 -14.97 23.49 8.53
C GLY A 461 -14.15 24.55 9.28
N ALA A 462 -14.70 25.06 10.39
CA ALA A 462 -13.97 25.98 11.27
C ALA A 462 -12.77 25.31 11.97
N VAL A 463 -12.93 24.04 12.40
CA VAL A 463 -11.81 23.21 12.94
C VAL A 463 -10.70 23.07 11.90
N ARG A 464 -11.04 22.70 10.68
CA ARG A 464 -10.10 22.53 9.56
C ARG A 464 -9.38 23.83 9.22
N ALA A 465 -10.09 24.97 9.17
CA ALA A 465 -9.49 26.27 8.92
C ALA A 465 -8.48 26.65 10.03
N ARG A 466 -8.82 26.42 11.30
CA ARG A 466 -7.90 26.65 12.43
C ARG A 466 -6.69 25.73 12.38
N TRP A 467 -6.89 24.45 12.02
CA TRP A 467 -5.79 23.50 11.87
C TRP A 467 -4.82 23.92 10.75
N ALA A 468 -5.34 24.39 9.63
CA ALA A 468 -4.51 24.92 8.54
C ALA A 468 -3.74 26.18 8.96
N ALA A 469 -4.40 27.12 9.64
CA ALA A 469 -3.77 28.35 10.13
C ALA A 469 -2.68 28.11 11.20
N ALA A 470 -2.80 27.08 12.03
CA ALA A 470 -1.80 26.73 13.03
C ALA A 470 -0.49 26.16 12.46
N ARG A 471 -0.42 25.92 11.15
CA ARG A 471 0.70 25.34 10.42
C ARG A 471 1.44 26.33 9.51
N GLY A 472 0.84 27.45 9.19
CA GLY A 472 1.44 28.55 8.45
C GLY A 472 2.10 29.51 9.38
#